data_a3d562f22aed8f6ba2974b414de3f1c6
#
_entry.id   a3d562f22aed8f6ba2974b414de3f1c6
#
_cell.length_a   1.000
_cell.length_b   1.000
_cell.length_c   1.000
_cell.angle_alpha   90.00
_cell.angle_beta   90.00
_cell.angle_gamma   90.00
#
_symmetry.space_group_name_H-M   'P 1'
#
loop_
_entity.id
_entity.type
_entity.pdbx_description
1 polymer ?
#
loop_
_entity_poly.entity_id
_entity_poly.type
_entity_poly.pdbx_seq_one_letter_code
_entity_poly.pdbx_strand_id
1 'polypeptide(L)' 'MNTLLGFPDSHATVPAFGRQLRQWRDARHLSQLALATEAGISTRHLSFLETGRAQPSREMVQLLAGMLDVP' A
#
# COMPACT_ATOMS: atom_id res chain seq x y z
N MET A 1 -0.29 26.71 -1.23
CA MET A 1 -0.13 26.50 -1.14
C MET A 1 -0.33 26.12 -1.13
N ASN A 2 -0.24 25.74 -1.24
CA ASN A 2 -0.05 25.22 -1.33
C ASN A 2 -0.08 24.73 -1.29
N THR A 3 -0.17 24.63 -1.33
CA THR A 3 0.15 24.19 -1.29
C THR A 3 0.07 23.85 -0.94
N LEU A 4 0.08 23.87 -0.99
CA LEU A 4 0.33 23.61 -0.71
C LEU A 4 0.19 23.20 -0.47
N LEU A 5 0.07 23.11 -0.63
CA LEU A 5 0.23 22.70 -0.50
C LEU A 5 0.44 22.19 -0.55
N GLY A 6 0.61 22.08 -0.81
CA GLY A 6 1.24 21.64 -0.87
C GLY A 6 1.44 20.97 -0.89
N PHE A 7 1.81 20.63 -1.00
CA PHE A 7 2.15 20.06 -0.93
C PHE A 7 2.75 19.47 -1.04
N PRO A 8 3.28 20.04 -1.39
CA PRO A 8 4.38 19.11 -1.43
C PRO A 8 4.01 17.76 -1.53
N ASP A 9 3.03 17.62 -1.66
CA ASP A 9 2.70 16.38 -1.33
C ASP A 9 2.35 15.54 -2.43
N SER A 10 2.55 15.94 -3.65
CA SER A 10 2.36 15.09 -4.78
C SER A 10 3.28 13.90 -4.75
N HIS A 11 4.50 14.06 -4.27
CA HIS A 11 5.41 12.93 -4.20
C HIS A 11 5.11 12.05 -3.01
N ALA A 12 4.22 12.46 -2.16
CA ALA A 12 3.80 11.63 -1.05
C ALA A 12 2.69 10.66 -1.43
N THR A 13 2.17 10.73 -2.64
CA THR A 13 1.05 9.89 -3.06
C THR A 13 1.39 8.41 -2.97
N VAL A 14 2.53 7.99 -3.53
CA VAL A 14 2.91 6.59 -3.49
C VAL A 14 3.27 6.15 -2.09
N PRO A 15 4.11 6.91 -1.35
CA PRO A 15 4.34 6.55 0.04
C PRO A 15 3.06 6.57 0.87
N ALA A 16 2.11 7.44 0.53
CA ALA A 16 0.85 7.47 1.27
C ALA A 16 0.08 6.18 1.10
N PHE A 17 0.00 5.63 -0.13
CA PHE A 17 -0.65 4.35 -0.32
C PHE A 17 0.08 3.25 0.45
N GLY A 18 1.39 3.24 0.37
CA GLY A 18 2.19 2.22 1.07
C GLY A 18 1.97 2.25 2.56
N ARG A 19 1.95 3.44 3.15
CA ARG A 19 1.68 3.58 4.57
C ARG A 19 0.28 3.10 4.92
N GLN A 20 -0.71 3.46 4.11
CA GLN A 20 -2.08 3.01 4.34
C GLN A 20 -2.16 1.50 4.25
N LEU A 21 -1.50 0.92 3.26
CA LEU A 21 -1.49 -0.52 3.09
C LEU A 21 -0.93 -1.21 4.33
N ARG A 22 0.18 -0.69 4.83
CA ARG A 22 0.79 -1.25 6.03
C ARG A 22 -0.12 -1.10 7.25
N GLN A 23 -0.76 0.06 7.39
CA GLN A 23 -1.67 0.30 8.50
C GLN A 23 -2.86 -0.65 8.47
N TRP A 24 -3.45 -0.84 7.28
CA TRP A 24 -4.56 -1.77 7.14
C TRP A 24 -4.12 -3.19 7.45
N ARG A 25 -2.94 -3.58 6.98
CA ARG A 25 -2.39 -4.90 7.25
C ARG A 25 -2.17 -5.11 8.74
N ASP A 26 -1.53 -4.14 9.38
CA ASP A 26 -1.26 -4.22 10.82
C ASP A 26 -2.56 -4.27 11.62
N ALA A 27 -3.55 -3.49 11.23
CA ALA A 27 -4.83 -3.47 11.92
C ALA A 27 -5.52 -4.83 11.88
N ARG A 28 -5.23 -5.63 10.87
CA ARG A 28 -5.79 -6.97 10.74
C ARG A 28 -4.84 -8.06 11.22
N HIS A 29 -3.73 -7.64 11.84
CA HIS A 29 -2.75 -8.56 12.41
C HIS A 29 -2.19 -9.54 11.38
N LEU A 30 -2.02 -9.07 10.14
CA LEU A 30 -1.44 -9.89 9.08
C LEU A 30 0.03 -9.58 8.93
N SER A 31 0.84 -10.64 8.79
CA SER A 31 2.24 -10.45 8.42
C SER A 31 2.35 -10.09 6.94
N GLN A 32 3.50 -9.53 6.55
CA GLN A 32 3.75 -9.33 5.13
C GLN A 32 3.66 -10.65 4.36
N LEU A 33 4.21 -11.71 4.94
CA LEU A 33 4.18 -13.02 4.29
C LEU A 33 2.74 -13.49 4.07
N ALA A 34 1.91 -13.35 5.08
CA ALA A 34 0.53 -13.81 4.98
C ALA A 34 -0.23 -13.06 3.88
N LEU A 35 -0.11 -11.74 3.87
CA LEU A 35 -0.83 -10.96 2.87
C LEU A 35 -0.26 -11.21 1.47
N ALA A 36 1.07 -11.27 1.35
CA ALA A 36 1.69 -11.51 0.06
C ALA A 36 1.27 -12.86 -0.51
N THR A 37 1.23 -13.87 0.34
CA THR A 37 0.83 -15.21 -0.08
C THR A 37 -0.62 -15.19 -0.61
N GLU A 38 -1.51 -14.53 0.10
CA GLU A 38 -2.90 -14.46 -0.34
C GLU A 38 -3.05 -13.65 -1.62
N ALA A 39 -2.26 -12.61 -1.78
CA ALA A 39 -2.32 -11.78 -2.97
C ALA A 39 -1.61 -12.39 -4.17
N GLY A 40 -0.87 -13.48 -3.96
CA GLY A 40 -0.14 -14.10 -5.04
C GLY A 40 1.09 -13.34 -5.48
N ILE A 41 1.69 -12.57 -4.58
CA ILE A 41 2.90 -11.82 -4.88
C ILE A 41 3.98 -12.20 -3.86
N SER A 42 5.22 -11.82 -4.16
CA SER A 42 6.31 -12.10 -3.23
C SER A 42 6.23 -11.14 -2.04
N THR A 43 6.78 -11.58 -0.91
CA THR A 43 6.90 -10.72 0.26
C THR A 43 7.72 -9.49 -0.07
N ARG A 44 8.76 -9.65 -0.89
CA ARG A 44 9.60 -8.54 -1.30
C ARG A 44 8.81 -7.52 -2.09
N HIS A 45 7.96 -7.97 -3.01
CA HIS A 45 7.13 -7.06 -3.78
C HIS A 45 6.18 -6.29 -2.88
N LEU A 46 5.56 -6.99 -1.92
CA LEU A 46 4.68 -6.32 -0.97
C LEU A 46 5.44 -5.28 -0.16
N SER A 47 6.65 -5.61 0.28
CA SER A 47 7.49 -4.67 1.01
C SER A 47 7.77 -3.43 0.17
N PHE A 48 8.03 -3.61 -1.12
CA PHE A 48 8.28 -2.48 -2.01
C PHE A 48 7.03 -1.62 -2.18
N LEU A 49 5.86 -2.23 -2.22
CA LEU A 49 4.61 -1.47 -2.27
C LEU A 49 4.42 -0.65 -1.01
N GLU A 50 4.73 -1.23 0.15
CA GLU A 50 4.53 -0.56 1.43
C GLU A 50 5.51 0.59 1.64
N THR A 51 6.69 0.50 1.04
CA THR A 51 7.72 1.54 1.21
C THR A 51 7.77 2.53 0.06
N GLY A 52 6.92 2.35 -0.94
CA GLY A 52 6.89 3.27 -2.08
C GLY A 52 7.93 3.00 -3.13
N ARG A 53 8.67 1.88 -3.02
CA ARG A 53 9.67 1.53 -4.03
C ARG A 53 9.06 0.97 -5.30
N ALA A 54 7.84 0.46 -5.20
CA ALA A 54 7.10 -0.03 -6.35
C ALA A 54 5.74 0.63 -6.33
N GLN A 55 5.25 0.97 -7.53
CA GLN A 55 3.91 1.53 -7.66
C GLN A 55 2.93 0.40 -7.94
N PRO A 56 1.80 0.37 -7.25
CA PRO A 56 0.81 -0.66 -7.53
C PRO A 56 0.05 -0.33 -8.80
N SER A 57 -0.33 -1.37 -9.53
CA SER A 57 -1.28 -1.20 -10.61
C SER A 57 -2.68 -1.00 -10.01
N ARG A 58 -3.61 -0.54 -10.86
CA ARG A 58 -4.99 -0.39 -10.40
C ARG A 58 -5.54 -1.73 -9.93
N GLU A 59 -5.25 -2.79 -10.65
CA GLU A 59 -5.70 -4.13 -10.29
C GLU A 59 -5.13 -4.56 -8.94
N MET A 60 -3.87 -4.24 -8.70
CA MET A 60 -3.25 -4.59 -7.43
C MET A 60 -3.90 -3.82 -6.28
N VAL A 61 -4.19 -2.54 -6.49
CA VAL A 61 -4.86 -1.75 -5.47
C VAL A 61 -6.22 -2.36 -5.13
N GLN A 62 -6.99 -2.73 -6.15
CA GLN A 62 -8.30 -3.31 -5.95
C GLN A 62 -8.22 -4.67 -5.25
N LEU A 63 -7.24 -5.48 -5.63
CA LEU A 63 -7.05 -6.78 -5.01
C LEU A 63 -6.72 -6.63 -3.54
N LEU A 64 -5.76 -5.79 -3.22
CA LEU A 64 -5.33 -5.61 -1.83
C LEU A 64 -6.45 -4.98 -0.99
N ALA A 65 -7.16 -4.02 -1.55
CA ALA A 65 -8.26 -3.40 -0.83
C ALA A 65 -9.36 -4.42 -0.52
N GLY A 66 -9.66 -5.30 -1.47
CA GLY A 66 -10.65 -6.34 -1.26
C GLY A 66 -10.23 -7.32 -0.20
N MET A 67 -8.95 -7.71 -0.21
CA MET A 67 -8.44 -8.66 0.78
C MET A 67 -8.44 -8.08 2.18
N LEU A 68 -8.20 -6.78 2.29
CA LEU A 68 -8.15 -6.11 3.58
C LEU A 68 -9.52 -5.57 4.01
N ASP A 69 -10.51 -5.73 3.13
CA ASP A 69 -11.88 -5.32 3.42
C ASP A 69 -11.96 -3.83 3.75
N VAL A 70 -11.32 -3.02 2.94
CA VAL A 70 -11.36 -1.57 3.11
C VAL A 70 -12.16 -0.96 1.98
N PRO A 71 -12.74 0.21 2.23
CA PRO A 71 -13.57 0.86 1.21
C PRO A 71 -12.78 1.35 0.02
#